data_1a7f82c4bc8f1146e69f88afcd632584
#
_entry.id   1a7f82c4bc8f1146e69f88afcd632584
#
_cell.length_a   1.000
_cell.length_b   1.000
_cell.length_c   1.000
_cell.angle_alpha   90.00
_cell.angle_beta   90.00
_cell.angle_gamma   90.00
#
_symmetry.space_group_name_H-M   'P 1'
#
loop_
_entity.id
_entity.type
_entity.pdbx_description
1 polymer ?
#
loop_
_entity_poly.entity_id
_entity_poly.type
_entity_poly.pdbx_seq_one_letter_code
_entity_poly.pdbx_strand_id
1 'polypeptide(L)'
;MNKIGAMRKNLTPDDLDGLLARPLVAVLATYRDNGDVLLSPVWHRWRDGGFDVVTRGDDVKVRHLREDPRASIVVFEHEPPYRGIEVGGRVELGRADADVVRDIAVRYLGGEEGGAYADQGHDDTLIRLEPGRLRAWDFADDL
;
A
#
# COMPACT_ATOMS: atom_id res chain seq x y z
N MET A 1 -14.31 29.18 -13.30
CA MET A 1 -14.40 27.74 -13.02
C MET A 1 -13.53 27.41 -11.82
N ASN A 2 -14.08 26.66 -10.91
CA ASN A 2 -13.32 26.19 -9.78
C ASN A 2 -12.42 25.02 -10.21
N LYS A 3 -11.12 25.15 -10.02
CA LYS A 3 -10.17 24.11 -10.36
C LYS A 3 -9.83 23.16 -9.22
N ILE A 4 -10.37 23.41 -8.03
CA ILE A 4 -10.19 22.49 -6.91
C ILE A 4 -10.80 21.15 -7.29
N GLY A 5 -10.01 20.11 -7.25
CA GLY A 5 -10.41 18.78 -7.68
C GLY A 5 -10.24 18.51 -9.18
N ALA A 6 -9.88 19.53 -9.99
CA ALA A 6 -9.50 19.27 -11.35
C ALA A 6 -8.18 18.50 -11.36
N MET A 7 -8.21 17.29 -11.85
CA MET A 7 -7.04 16.41 -11.87
C MET A 7 -7.10 15.54 -13.11
N ARG A 8 -5.93 15.09 -13.52
CA ARG A 8 -5.85 14.08 -14.57
C ARG A 8 -6.37 12.77 -14.00
N LYS A 9 -7.25 12.13 -14.77
CA LYS A 9 -7.89 10.87 -14.40
C LYS A 9 -7.54 9.80 -15.42
N ASN A 10 -7.90 8.57 -15.09
CA ASN A 10 -7.67 7.42 -15.97
C ASN A 10 -6.17 7.18 -16.26
N LEU A 11 -5.33 7.57 -15.31
CA LEU A 11 -3.91 7.30 -15.39
C LEU A 11 -3.62 5.86 -14.98
N THR A 12 -2.50 5.35 -15.47
CA THR A 12 -1.96 4.06 -15.06
C THR A 12 -0.80 4.25 -14.09
N PRO A 13 -0.33 3.22 -13.40
CA PRO A 13 0.86 3.36 -12.55
C PRO A 13 2.08 3.91 -13.29
N ASP A 14 2.24 3.55 -14.56
CA ASP A 14 3.37 4.03 -15.37
C ASP A 14 3.30 5.54 -15.62
N ASP A 15 2.11 6.12 -15.62
CA ASP A 15 1.92 7.56 -15.79
C ASP A 15 2.34 8.38 -14.56
N LEU A 16 2.60 7.74 -13.44
CA LEU A 16 2.91 8.41 -12.18
C LEU A 16 4.41 8.64 -11.94
N ASP A 17 5.24 8.39 -12.95
CA ASP A 17 6.66 8.72 -12.97
C ASP A 17 7.40 8.32 -11.69
N GLY A 18 7.39 7.04 -11.39
CA GLY A 18 8.16 6.47 -10.28
C GLY A 18 7.56 6.64 -8.90
N LEU A 19 6.31 7.11 -8.79
CA LEU A 19 5.66 7.28 -7.50
C LEU A 19 5.73 6.00 -6.64
N LEU A 20 5.45 4.86 -7.24
CA LEU A 20 5.39 3.58 -6.52
C LEU A 20 6.76 3.01 -6.19
N ALA A 21 7.83 3.55 -6.76
CA ALA A 21 9.20 3.21 -6.39
C ALA A 21 9.67 3.96 -5.14
N ARG A 22 8.99 5.02 -4.75
CA ARG A 22 9.33 5.81 -3.56
C ARG A 22 8.81 5.13 -2.28
N PRO A 23 9.54 5.22 -1.17
CA PRO A 23 9.12 4.63 0.11
C PRO A 23 8.07 5.51 0.82
N LEU A 24 6.95 5.76 0.16
CA LEU A 24 5.86 6.50 0.75
C LEU A 24 5.02 5.58 1.64
N VAL A 25 4.61 6.08 2.78
CA VAL A 25 3.70 5.33 3.64
C VAL A 25 2.33 5.27 2.97
N ALA A 26 1.78 4.07 2.87
CA ALA A 26 0.44 3.86 2.33
C ALA A 26 -0.58 3.79 3.45
N VAL A 27 -1.85 3.96 3.10
CA VAL A 27 -2.97 3.70 4.01
C VAL A 27 -3.76 2.52 3.47
N LEU A 28 -3.89 1.50 4.31
CA LEU A 28 -4.65 0.28 4.01
C LEU A 28 -5.97 0.33 4.75
N ALA A 29 -7.07 0.13 4.03
CA ALA A 29 -8.41 0.03 4.58
C ALA A 29 -8.84 -1.41 4.65
N THR A 30 -9.26 -1.86 5.84
CA THR A 30 -9.86 -3.18 6.07
C THR A 30 -11.20 -2.99 6.78
N TYR A 31 -12.03 -4.02 6.80
CA TYR A 31 -13.42 -3.91 7.26
C TYR A 31 -13.67 -4.76 8.50
N ARG A 32 -14.35 -4.16 9.48
CA ARG A 32 -14.84 -4.85 10.67
C ARG A 32 -16.17 -5.54 10.37
N ASP A 33 -16.57 -6.45 11.25
CA ASP A 33 -17.84 -7.20 11.13
C ASP A 33 -19.04 -6.30 10.97
N ASN A 34 -19.04 -5.15 11.65
CA ASN A 34 -20.16 -4.21 11.62
C ASN A 34 -20.13 -3.27 10.40
N GLY A 35 -19.16 -3.44 9.51
CA GLY A 35 -18.99 -2.62 8.34
C GLY A 35 -18.13 -1.38 8.53
N ASP A 36 -17.68 -1.10 9.75
CA ASP A 36 -16.75 0.01 10.00
C ASP A 36 -15.40 -0.26 9.34
N VAL A 37 -14.74 0.82 8.95
CA VAL A 37 -13.44 0.76 8.27
C VAL A 37 -12.32 1.01 9.27
N LEU A 38 -11.30 0.15 9.26
CA LEU A 38 -10.04 0.41 9.93
C LEU A 38 -9.03 0.92 8.91
N LEU A 39 -8.46 2.08 9.17
CA LEU A 39 -7.42 2.68 8.34
C LEU A 39 -6.08 2.49 9.04
N SER A 40 -5.12 1.90 8.35
CA SER A 40 -3.79 1.61 8.91
C SER A 40 -2.69 2.15 8.02
N PRO A 41 -1.77 2.97 8.56
CA PRO A 41 -0.55 3.29 7.81
C PRO A 41 0.32 2.04 7.72
N VAL A 42 0.83 1.76 6.53
CA VAL A 42 1.60 0.55 6.27
C VAL A 42 2.77 0.84 5.35
N TRP A 43 3.81 0.04 5.48
CA TRP A 43 4.85 -0.08 4.48
C TRP A 43 4.37 -1.02 3.38
N HIS A 44 4.78 -0.76 2.15
CA HIS A 44 4.35 -1.55 1.00
C HIS A 44 5.45 -1.69 -0.04
N ARG A 45 5.25 -2.61 -0.96
CA ARG A 45 5.93 -2.59 -2.25
C ARG A 45 4.92 -2.88 -3.35
N TRP A 46 5.14 -2.26 -4.50
CA TRP A 46 4.39 -2.56 -5.72
C TRP A 46 5.14 -3.67 -6.46
N ARG A 47 4.44 -4.72 -6.81
CA ARG A 47 5.04 -5.86 -7.49
C ARG A 47 3.99 -6.56 -8.33
N ASP A 48 4.35 -6.84 -9.57
CA ASP A 48 3.50 -7.64 -10.48
C ASP A 48 2.05 -7.13 -10.53
N GLY A 49 1.89 -5.82 -10.61
CA GLY A 49 0.58 -5.18 -10.72
C GLY A 49 -0.25 -5.13 -9.45
N GLY A 50 0.30 -5.47 -8.30
CA GLY A 50 -0.39 -5.43 -7.04
C GLY A 50 0.51 -4.97 -5.90
N PHE A 51 -0.03 -4.96 -4.70
CA PHE A 51 0.70 -4.52 -3.50
C PHE A 51 1.01 -5.68 -2.58
N ASP A 52 2.22 -5.67 -2.03
CA ASP A 52 2.60 -6.49 -0.89
C ASP A 52 2.71 -5.61 0.33
N VAL A 53 2.08 -6.03 1.42
CA VAL A 53 2.17 -5.42 2.75
C VAL A 53 2.55 -6.52 3.73
N VAL A 54 3.47 -6.23 4.63
CA VAL A 54 3.87 -7.19 5.66
C VAL A 54 3.49 -6.64 7.01
N THR A 55 2.86 -7.45 7.83
CA THR A 55 2.46 -7.10 9.19
C THR A 55 2.58 -8.32 10.10
N ARG A 56 2.48 -8.11 11.41
CA ARG A 56 2.50 -9.22 12.37
C ARG A 56 1.28 -10.10 12.22
N GLY A 57 1.43 -11.39 12.40
CA GLY A 57 0.37 -12.37 12.19
C GLY A 57 -0.83 -12.23 13.12
N ASP A 58 -0.65 -11.58 14.27
CA ASP A 58 -1.71 -11.32 15.25
C ASP A 58 -2.32 -9.93 15.16
N ASP A 59 -1.92 -9.15 14.18
CA ASP A 59 -2.43 -7.79 13.98
C ASP A 59 -3.93 -7.82 13.69
N VAL A 60 -4.64 -6.79 14.19
CA VAL A 60 -6.09 -6.70 14.05
C VAL A 60 -6.54 -6.67 12.58
N LYS A 61 -5.76 -6.02 11.70
CA LYS A 61 -6.10 -5.97 10.28
C LYS A 61 -6.04 -7.35 9.62
N VAL A 62 -5.16 -8.23 10.08
CA VAL A 62 -5.10 -9.62 9.58
C VAL A 62 -6.36 -10.38 9.97
N ARG A 63 -6.84 -10.18 11.21
CA ARG A 63 -8.10 -10.81 11.64
C ARG A 63 -9.28 -10.33 10.81
N HIS A 64 -9.34 -9.04 10.50
CA HIS A 64 -10.38 -8.48 9.62
C HIS A 64 -10.34 -9.13 8.25
N LEU A 65 -9.14 -9.26 7.68
CA LEU A 65 -8.97 -9.79 6.33
C LEU A 65 -9.28 -11.29 6.23
N ARG A 66 -9.15 -12.04 7.32
CA ARG A 66 -9.57 -13.45 7.34
C ARG A 66 -11.08 -13.59 7.19
N GLU A 67 -11.84 -12.66 7.73
CA GLU A 67 -13.29 -12.68 7.68
C GLU A 67 -13.83 -11.99 6.43
N ASP A 68 -13.22 -10.86 6.06
CA ASP A 68 -13.60 -10.09 4.88
C ASP A 68 -12.33 -9.76 4.09
N PRO A 69 -12.06 -10.45 3.00
CA PRO A 69 -10.81 -10.28 2.26
C PRO A 69 -10.77 -9.02 1.38
N ARG A 70 -11.81 -8.19 1.40
CA ARG A 70 -11.79 -6.92 0.66
C ARG A 70 -10.87 -5.94 1.34
N ALA A 71 -10.13 -5.19 0.56
CA ALA A 71 -9.29 -4.12 1.05
C ALA A 71 -9.11 -3.05 -0.02
N SER A 72 -8.71 -1.88 0.42
CA SER A 72 -8.28 -0.80 -0.45
C SER A 72 -7.00 -0.21 0.10
N ILE A 73 -6.12 0.24 -0.80
CA ILE A 73 -4.88 0.89 -0.41
C ILE A 73 -4.74 2.17 -1.21
N VAL A 74 -4.25 3.22 -0.56
CA VAL A 74 -3.92 4.48 -1.23
C VAL A 74 -2.47 4.82 -0.94
N VAL A 75 -1.75 5.20 -2.00
CA VAL A 75 -0.39 5.72 -1.93
C VAL A 75 -0.40 7.09 -2.60
N PHE A 76 0.13 8.09 -1.93
CA PHE A 76 0.14 9.44 -2.48
C PHE A 76 1.34 10.23 -1.95
N GLU A 77 1.74 11.24 -2.70
CA GLU A 77 2.79 12.16 -2.27
C GLU A 77 2.20 13.35 -1.52
N HIS A 78 3.00 13.91 -0.60
CA HIS A 78 2.58 15.01 0.27
C HIS A 78 2.89 16.39 -0.30
N GLU A 79 3.68 16.44 -1.36
CA GLU A 79 4.04 17.69 -2.03
C GLU A 79 3.36 17.77 -3.40
N PRO A 80 3.19 19.00 -3.93
CA PRO A 80 2.67 19.18 -5.28
C PRO A 80 3.47 18.37 -6.31
N PRO A 81 2.82 17.77 -7.29
CA PRO A 81 1.41 17.90 -7.69
C PRO A 81 0.46 16.89 -7.02
N TYR A 82 0.78 16.35 -5.88
CA TYR A 82 -0.08 15.47 -5.08
C TYR A 82 -0.59 14.25 -5.87
N ARG A 83 0.30 13.62 -6.60
CA ARG A 83 -0.03 12.41 -7.35
C ARG A 83 -0.35 11.27 -6.40
N GLY A 84 -1.21 10.37 -6.84
CA GLY A 84 -1.55 9.22 -6.02
C GLY A 84 -2.23 8.12 -6.81
N ILE A 85 -2.38 6.99 -6.13
CA ILE A 85 -3.04 5.80 -6.66
C ILE A 85 -3.86 5.14 -5.55
N GLU A 86 -5.05 4.72 -5.88
CA GLU A 86 -5.90 3.90 -5.02
C GLU A 86 -6.19 2.59 -5.73
N VAL A 87 -6.01 1.49 -5.02
CA VAL A 87 -6.32 0.16 -5.53
C VAL A 87 -7.28 -0.52 -4.57
N GLY A 88 -8.42 -0.97 -5.06
CA GLY A 88 -9.36 -1.80 -4.34
C GLY A 88 -9.38 -3.19 -4.91
N GLY A 89 -9.48 -4.20 -4.08
CA GLY A 89 -9.50 -5.57 -4.52
C GLY A 89 -9.60 -6.56 -3.38
N ARG A 90 -9.20 -7.78 -3.66
CA ARG A 90 -9.22 -8.86 -2.68
C ARG A 90 -7.80 -9.19 -2.25
N VAL A 91 -7.70 -9.58 -1.00
CA VAL A 91 -6.43 -9.92 -0.37
C VAL A 91 -6.27 -11.43 -0.29
N GLU A 92 -5.08 -11.91 -0.57
CA GLU A 92 -4.63 -13.23 -0.19
C GLU A 92 -3.63 -13.09 0.96
N LEU A 93 -3.83 -13.87 2.01
CA LEU A 93 -2.95 -13.89 3.16
C LEU A 93 -1.99 -15.06 3.05
N GLY A 94 -0.75 -14.82 3.39
CA GLY A 94 0.28 -15.84 3.40
C GLY A 94 1.34 -15.54 4.44
N ARG A 95 2.33 -16.40 4.53
CA ARG A 95 3.48 -16.16 5.37
C ARG A 95 4.48 -15.28 4.61
N ALA A 96 4.97 -14.23 5.26
CA ALA A 96 6.03 -13.42 4.70
C ALA A 96 7.37 -14.09 5.00
N ASP A 97 8.10 -14.47 3.95
CA ASP A 97 9.44 -14.99 4.12
C ASP A 97 10.45 -13.86 4.39
N ALA A 98 11.67 -14.23 4.78
CA ALA A 98 12.69 -13.27 5.16
C ALA A 98 13.06 -12.31 4.03
N ASP A 99 13.00 -12.76 2.77
CA ASP A 99 13.37 -11.94 1.62
C ASP A 99 12.33 -10.83 1.40
N VAL A 100 11.05 -11.14 1.55
CA VAL A 100 9.99 -10.15 1.41
C VAL A 100 10.09 -9.10 2.52
N VAL A 101 10.29 -9.54 3.75
CA VAL A 101 10.44 -8.63 4.90
C VAL A 101 11.64 -7.70 4.69
N ARG A 102 12.77 -8.26 4.25
CA ARG A 102 13.99 -7.47 4.00
C ARG A 102 13.76 -6.46 2.88
N ASP A 103 13.16 -6.88 1.79
CA ASP A 103 12.90 -6.02 0.63
C ASP A 103 12.10 -4.78 1.04
N ILE A 104 11.04 -4.98 1.79
CA ILE A 104 10.18 -3.88 2.25
C ILE A 104 10.92 -3.02 3.28
N ALA A 105 11.57 -3.64 4.26
CA ALA A 105 12.27 -2.90 5.31
C ALA A 105 13.40 -2.04 4.74
N VAL A 106 14.15 -2.55 3.79
CA VAL A 106 15.23 -1.80 3.13
C VAL A 106 14.70 -0.59 2.38
N ARG A 107 13.53 -0.69 1.77
CA ARG A 107 12.92 0.46 1.08
C ARG A 107 12.70 1.65 2.03
N TYR A 108 12.30 1.40 3.26
CA TYR A 108 11.93 2.46 4.22
C TYR A 108 13.06 2.84 5.16
N LEU A 109 13.93 1.91 5.51
CA LEU A 109 14.97 2.11 6.53
C LEU A 109 16.40 2.21 5.94
N GLY A 110 16.56 1.86 4.66
CA GLY A 110 17.89 1.73 4.06
C GLY A 110 18.48 0.35 4.26
N GLY A 111 19.59 0.08 3.57
CA GLY A 111 20.16 -1.26 3.49
C GLY A 111 20.61 -1.84 4.83
N GLU A 112 21.30 -1.05 5.64
CA GLU A 112 21.84 -1.50 6.92
C GLU A 112 20.73 -1.70 7.96
N GLU A 113 19.92 -0.67 8.19
CA GLU A 113 18.84 -0.74 9.18
C GLU A 113 17.72 -1.68 8.75
N GLY A 114 17.41 -1.70 7.47
CA GLY A 114 16.40 -2.61 6.93
C GLY A 114 16.82 -4.06 7.02
N GLY A 115 18.09 -4.36 6.73
CA GLY A 115 18.64 -5.69 6.91
C GLY A 115 18.62 -6.13 8.37
N ALA A 116 19.01 -5.24 9.27
CA ALA A 116 18.99 -5.51 10.72
C ALA A 116 17.57 -5.77 11.22
N TYR A 117 16.61 -5.00 10.74
CA TYR A 117 15.19 -5.23 11.06
C TYR A 117 14.75 -6.63 10.62
N ALA A 118 15.06 -7.00 9.39
CA ALA A 118 14.67 -8.30 8.84
C ALA A 118 15.32 -9.46 9.59
N ASP A 119 16.56 -9.27 10.05
CA ASP A 119 17.33 -10.30 10.76
C ASP A 119 16.81 -10.58 12.18
N GLN A 120 15.94 -9.73 12.72
CA GLN A 120 15.33 -9.97 14.04
C GLN A 120 14.41 -11.19 14.06
N GLY A 121 13.94 -11.62 12.91
CA GLY A 121 13.06 -12.78 12.81
C GLY A 121 11.67 -12.51 13.40
N HIS A 122 10.71 -12.26 12.54
CA HIS A 122 9.32 -12.01 12.93
C HIS A 122 8.43 -13.10 12.36
N ASP A 123 7.35 -13.41 13.08
CA ASP A 123 6.27 -14.21 12.54
C ASP A 123 5.33 -13.26 11.80
N ASP A 124 5.65 -13.01 10.53
CA ASP A 124 4.98 -11.99 9.74
C ASP A 124 4.03 -12.60 8.72
N THR A 125 2.93 -11.88 8.52
CA THR A 125 1.93 -12.20 7.50
C THR A 125 2.14 -11.30 6.29
N LEU A 126 2.13 -11.90 5.12
CA LEU A 126 2.09 -11.21 3.85
C LEU A 126 0.62 -10.97 3.47
N ILE A 127 0.30 -9.71 3.25
CA ILE A 127 -0.98 -9.29 2.70
C ILE A 127 -0.74 -8.95 1.24
N ARG A 128 -1.22 -9.80 0.34
CA ARG A 128 -1.12 -9.56 -1.10
C ARG A 128 -2.44 -9.03 -1.62
N LEU A 129 -2.46 -7.76 -2.02
CA LEU A 129 -3.63 -7.14 -2.63
C LEU A 129 -3.54 -7.24 -4.15
N GLU A 130 -4.41 -8.05 -4.73
CA GLU A 130 -4.57 -8.12 -6.16
C GLU A 130 -5.54 -7.02 -6.61
N PRO A 131 -5.17 -6.23 -7.63
CA PRO A 131 -6.01 -5.13 -8.04
C PRO A 131 -7.28 -5.60 -8.71
N GLY A 132 -8.44 -5.16 -8.19
CA GLY A 132 -9.73 -5.29 -8.85
C GLY A 132 -10.08 -3.98 -9.53
N ARG A 133 -9.88 -2.87 -8.85
CA ARG A 133 -10.18 -1.53 -9.34
C ARG A 133 -8.99 -0.64 -9.02
N LEU A 134 -8.59 0.16 -10.00
CA LEU A 134 -7.45 1.06 -9.86
C LEU A 134 -7.86 2.46 -10.29
N ARG A 135 -7.47 3.45 -9.50
CA ARG A 135 -7.67 4.86 -9.79
C ARG A 135 -6.37 5.61 -9.49
N ALA A 136 -5.84 6.32 -10.48
CA ALA A 136 -4.63 7.12 -10.32
C ALA A 136 -4.91 8.55 -10.76
N TRP A 137 -4.24 9.51 -10.13
CA TRP A 137 -4.48 10.93 -10.37
C TRP A 137 -3.22 11.77 -10.29
N ASP A 138 -3.31 12.95 -10.87
CA ASP A 138 -2.25 13.96 -10.89
C ASP A 138 -2.92 15.33 -10.88
N PHE A 139 -2.56 16.19 -9.93
CA PHE A 139 -3.09 17.53 -9.82
C PHE A 139 -2.20 18.59 -10.50
N ALA A 140 -1.27 18.20 -11.35
CA ALA A 140 -0.32 19.14 -11.97
C ALA A 140 -1.00 20.29 -12.67
N ASP A 141 -2.17 20.06 -13.31
CA ASP A 141 -2.89 21.09 -14.03
C ASP A 141 -3.63 22.07 -13.13
N ASP A 142 -3.71 21.75 -11.83
CA ASP A 142 -4.43 22.55 -10.82
C ASP A 142 -3.52 23.52 -10.08
N LEU A 143 -2.22 23.38 -10.27
CA LEU A 143 -1.20 24.08 -9.46
C LEU A 143 -0.42 25.09 -10.27
#